data_0a146bc5ee86150ca87872e834a3e129
#
_entry.id   0a146bc5ee86150ca87872e834a3e129
#
_cell.length_a   1.000
_cell.length_b   1.000
_cell.length_c   1.000
_cell.angle_alpha   90.00
_cell.angle_beta   90.00
_cell.angle_gamma   90.00
#
_symmetry.space_group_name_H-M   'P 1'
#
loop_
_entity.id
_entity.type
_entity.pdbx_description
1 polymer ?
#
loop_
_entity_poly.entity_id
_entity_poly.type
_entity_poly.pdbx_seq_one_letter_code
_entity_poly.pdbx_strand_id
1 'polypeptide(L)'
;MVGLGRGTDRLTLVAAVRRHCVFATLLAVAAALRAVVLVAYHPALIFPDSVRYLQYAHAFAEGQWSVDALRQSGYSVLIIPAVLLHDMWIIPLVQHLVGLATAVLVYAVLVRFGIRAPIAALAAIPVLFDPLQLIGEQYVLTDTWTVFFLMAALAVLVWRPAGQSLGWRPAAWCGLLLGLAVTFRDEELIMIVPAAIYVAVTVRPGRQLAKRLAALIGCFLVPVAGYLGWFDASHGEPGFTTFSGAFLYGRVADFAACQGLNLPSYEKPLCPTQPPALRSADFYTWAPQSPQWTFHPPAGMSRDAVVRDFSLRILRHQPLAYLEAVGQDLAYGFSPVRGAGPEHYPRPYLQFHAYILPDPQADASIAALGFKPPATRPGPAAFLADYGRWFYVPGPVFAAGLVLAVAGLAAAARRSSSKPARDACLLFTAGAVLVLVPPAVFATFDWRYQLPQLSLIPVAAVLGAALLGNGRLTAVRTSTGGTARRTRPASARSGLQGPAAR
;
A
#
# COMPACT_ATOMS: atom_id res chain seq x y z
N MET A 1 -4.15 5.81 55.65
CA MET A 1 -5.15 5.62 54.59
C MET A 1 -4.47 5.59 53.20
N VAL A 2 -3.91 4.46 52.84
CA VAL A 2 -3.29 4.23 51.51
C VAL A 2 -3.74 2.83 51.07
N GLY A 3 -4.89 2.72 50.42
CA GLY A 3 -5.41 1.41 50.06
C GLY A 3 -6.42 1.35 48.92
N LEU A 4 -6.87 2.49 48.35
CA LEU A 4 -7.99 2.53 47.39
C LEU A 4 -7.58 2.72 45.92
N GLY A 5 -6.30 2.96 45.59
CA GLY A 5 -5.86 3.19 44.20
C GLY A 5 -5.58 1.91 43.40
N ARG A 6 -5.14 0.84 44.04
CA ARG A 6 -4.68 -0.40 43.33
C ARG A 6 -5.81 -1.30 42.79
N GLY A 7 -7.01 -1.21 43.35
CA GLY A 7 -8.15 -2.04 42.92
C GLY A 7 -8.80 -1.55 41.63
N THR A 8 -8.94 -0.24 41.46
CA THR A 8 -9.50 0.38 40.25
C THR A 8 -8.61 0.21 39.04
N ASP A 9 -7.29 0.26 39.20
CA ASP A 9 -6.31 0.06 38.12
C ASP A 9 -6.32 -1.40 37.62
N ARG A 10 -6.45 -2.38 38.52
CA ARG A 10 -6.56 -3.79 38.13
C ARG A 10 -7.84 -4.12 37.37
N LEU A 11 -8.97 -3.59 37.78
CA LEU A 11 -10.26 -3.80 37.09
C LEU A 11 -10.27 -3.16 35.71
N THR A 12 -9.68 -1.98 35.55
CA THR A 12 -9.56 -1.31 34.25
C THR A 12 -8.60 -2.06 33.32
N LEU A 13 -7.50 -2.60 33.83
CA LEU A 13 -6.55 -3.40 33.09
C LEU A 13 -7.18 -4.72 32.61
N VAL A 14 -7.89 -5.45 33.46
CA VAL A 14 -8.59 -6.70 33.12
C VAL A 14 -9.65 -6.45 32.06
N ALA A 15 -10.42 -5.38 32.18
CA ALA A 15 -11.43 -5.00 31.18
C ALA A 15 -10.77 -4.65 29.84
N ALA A 16 -9.64 -3.93 29.85
CA ALA A 16 -8.87 -3.63 28.65
C ALA A 16 -8.31 -4.89 27.99
N VAL A 17 -7.70 -5.79 28.77
CA VAL A 17 -7.19 -7.08 28.26
C VAL A 17 -8.32 -7.90 27.64
N ARG A 18 -9.45 -8.06 28.33
CA ARG A 18 -10.63 -8.79 27.79
C ARG A 18 -11.17 -8.15 26.50
N ARG A 19 -11.11 -6.82 26.38
CA ARG A 19 -11.58 -6.11 25.20
C ARG A 19 -10.74 -6.40 23.97
N HIS A 20 -9.43 -6.55 24.12
CA HIS A 20 -8.48 -6.68 23.03
C HIS A 20 -7.93 -8.11 22.86
N CYS A 21 -8.38 -9.08 23.67
CA CYS A 21 -7.84 -10.45 23.68
C CYS A 21 -7.93 -11.14 22.30
N VAL A 22 -9.05 -10.98 21.58
CA VAL A 22 -9.22 -11.59 20.25
C VAL A 22 -8.13 -11.10 19.30
N PHE A 23 -7.88 -9.79 19.23
CA PHE A 23 -6.83 -9.25 18.38
C PHE A 23 -5.44 -9.67 18.84
N ALA A 24 -5.17 -9.67 20.14
CA ALA A 24 -3.88 -10.12 20.67
C ALA A 24 -3.61 -11.60 20.35
N THR A 25 -4.63 -12.46 20.43
CA THR A 25 -4.51 -13.87 20.03
C THR A 25 -4.24 -14.00 18.53
N LEU A 26 -5.00 -13.30 17.68
CA LEU A 26 -4.76 -13.33 16.23
C LEU A 26 -3.35 -12.82 15.89
N LEU A 27 -2.90 -11.75 16.54
CA LEU A 27 -1.54 -11.21 16.34
C LEU A 27 -0.45 -12.21 16.75
N ALA A 28 -0.64 -12.92 17.89
CA ALA A 28 0.30 -13.95 18.34
C ALA A 28 0.34 -15.15 17.37
N VAL A 29 -0.81 -15.62 16.89
CA VAL A 29 -0.89 -16.70 15.89
C VAL A 29 -0.23 -16.26 14.58
N ALA A 30 -0.49 -15.02 14.13
CA ALA A 30 0.13 -14.47 12.92
C ALA A 30 1.65 -14.30 13.06
N ALA A 31 2.15 -13.96 14.26
CA ALA A 31 3.58 -13.91 14.54
C ALA A 31 4.20 -15.32 14.50
N ALA A 32 3.53 -16.32 15.07
CA ALA A 32 3.97 -17.71 14.99
C ALA A 32 4.00 -18.22 13.54
N LEU A 33 2.98 -17.88 12.73
CA LEU A 33 2.96 -18.25 11.31
C LEU A 33 4.14 -17.60 10.55
N ARG A 34 4.47 -16.34 10.83
CA ARG A 34 5.63 -15.65 10.25
C ARG A 34 6.95 -16.30 10.67
N ALA A 35 7.06 -16.77 11.91
CA ALA A 35 8.21 -17.55 12.33
C ALA A 35 8.34 -18.86 11.51
N VAL A 36 7.22 -19.51 11.17
CA VAL A 36 7.23 -20.67 10.26
C VAL A 36 7.71 -20.27 8.87
N VAL A 37 7.28 -19.13 8.33
CA VAL A 37 7.72 -18.61 7.00
C VAL A 37 9.23 -18.35 7.02
N LEU A 38 9.75 -17.65 8.04
CA LEU A 38 11.19 -17.37 8.21
C LEU A 38 12.03 -18.63 8.29
N VAL A 39 11.50 -19.69 8.94
CA VAL A 39 12.18 -20.98 9.03
C VAL A 39 12.09 -21.76 7.73
N ALA A 40 10.96 -21.66 7.02
CA ALA A 40 10.72 -22.39 5.79
C ALA A 40 11.61 -21.92 4.63
N TYR A 41 11.86 -20.62 4.54
CA TYR A 41 12.55 -19.99 3.40
C TYR A 41 13.71 -19.10 3.89
N HIS A 42 14.83 -19.71 4.19
CA HIS A 42 15.98 -19.00 4.76
C HIS A 42 17.07 -18.76 3.69
N PRO A 43 17.76 -17.58 3.67
CA PRO A 43 17.58 -16.40 4.52
C PRO A 43 16.42 -15.51 4.09
N ALA A 44 16.10 -15.44 2.81
CA ALA A 44 15.00 -14.67 2.21
C ALA A 44 14.63 -15.27 0.86
N LEU A 45 13.45 -14.99 0.35
CA LEU A 45 13.09 -15.31 -1.04
C LEU A 45 13.56 -14.19 -1.98
N ILE A 46 13.88 -14.58 -3.21
CA ILE A 46 14.39 -13.70 -4.25
C ILE A 46 13.37 -13.60 -5.37
N PHE A 47 12.89 -12.39 -5.59
CA PHE A 47 12.07 -11.99 -6.73
C PHE A 47 12.99 -11.41 -7.82
N PRO A 48 12.62 -11.36 -9.08
CA PRO A 48 13.48 -10.78 -10.14
C PRO A 48 14.02 -9.38 -9.83
N ASP A 49 13.26 -8.52 -9.13
CA ASP A 49 13.71 -7.20 -8.71
C ASP A 49 14.71 -7.24 -7.54
N SER A 50 14.73 -8.31 -6.74
CA SER A 50 15.49 -8.39 -5.48
C SER A 50 16.98 -8.24 -5.67
N VAL A 51 17.52 -8.86 -6.74
CA VAL A 51 18.96 -8.80 -7.05
C VAL A 51 19.40 -7.34 -7.24
N ARG A 52 18.59 -6.55 -7.94
CA ARG A 52 18.89 -5.13 -8.18
C ARG A 52 18.90 -4.34 -6.87
N TYR A 53 17.91 -4.54 -6.01
CA TYR A 53 17.87 -3.86 -4.71
C TYR A 53 19.11 -4.19 -3.85
N LEU A 54 19.55 -5.45 -3.85
CA LEU A 54 20.75 -5.87 -3.13
C LEU A 54 22.03 -5.31 -3.74
N GLN A 55 22.14 -5.30 -5.08
CA GLN A 55 23.29 -4.72 -5.80
C GLN A 55 23.46 -3.22 -5.48
N TYR A 56 22.35 -2.46 -5.54
CA TYR A 56 22.41 -1.02 -5.22
C TYR A 56 22.63 -0.77 -3.74
N ALA A 57 22.09 -1.59 -2.84
CA ALA A 57 22.39 -1.50 -1.42
C ALA A 57 23.89 -1.76 -1.13
N HIS A 58 24.49 -2.72 -1.84
CA HIS A 58 25.93 -3.01 -1.75
C HIS A 58 26.76 -1.84 -2.28
N ALA A 59 26.42 -1.30 -3.47
CA ALA A 59 27.09 -0.13 -4.04
C ALA A 59 27.02 1.08 -3.10
N PHE A 60 25.86 1.33 -2.47
CA PHE A 60 25.68 2.40 -1.49
C PHE A 60 26.54 2.17 -0.22
N ALA A 61 26.64 0.92 0.25
CA ALA A 61 27.53 0.57 1.36
C ALA A 61 29.00 0.82 1.05
N GLU A 62 29.39 0.73 -0.22
CA GLU A 62 30.75 1.05 -0.72
C GLU A 62 30.95 2.54 -1.04
N GLY A 63 29.93 3.39 -0.82
CA GLY A 63 29.99 4.83 -1.09
C GLY A 63 29.68 5.23 -2.53
N GLN A 64 29.14 4.33 -3.35
CA GLN A 64 28.73 4.60 -4.74
C GLN A 64 27.24 4.98 -4.77
N TRP A 65 26.94 6.26 -4.70
CA TRP A 65 25.56 6.77 -4.54
C TRP A 65 24.87 7.10 -5.88
N SER A 66 25.01 6.26 -6.90
CA SER A 66 24.23 6.37 -8.14
C SER A 66 22.94 5.55 -8.02
N VAL A 67 21.79 6.16 -8.31
CA VAL A 67 20.48 5.46 -8.27
C VAL A 67 20.30 4.51 -9.43
N ASP A 68 19.46 3.49 -9.24
CA ASP A 68 19.10 2.56 -10.30
C ASP A 68 18.28 3.27 -11.39
N ALA A 69 18.60 3.00 -12.63
CA ALA A 69 17.88 3.50 -13.80
C ALA A 69 16.49 2.87 -13.98
N LEU A 70 16.25 1.70 -13.39
CA LEU A 70 15.03 0.90 -13.61
C LEU A 70 14.08 0.93 -12.42
N ARG A 71 14.60 0.86 -11.19
CA ARG A 71 13.81 0.74 -9.94
C ARG A 71 14.14 1.87 -8.96
N GLN A 72 13.16 2.26 -8.16
CA GLN A 72 13.37 3.26 -7.13
C GLN A 72 14.32 2.75 -6.05
N SER A 73 15.33 3.55 -5.71
CA SER A 73 16.43 3.15 -4.83
C SER A 73 16.19 3.39 -3.33
N GLY A 74 15.05 3.95 -2.94
CA GLY A 74 14.73 4.19 -1.52
C GLY A 74 14.76 2.92 -0.68
N TYR A 75 14.30 1.81 -1.22
CA TYR A 75 14.36 0.51 -0.56
C TYR A 75 15.80 0.00 -0.43
N SER A 76 16.65 0.19 -1.45
CA SER A 76 18.05 -0.19 -1.39
C SER A 76 18.80 0.55 -0.27
N VAL A 77 18.48 1.83 -0.03
CA VAL A 77 19.00 2.58 1.13
C VAL A 77 18.55 1.95 2.45
N LEU A 78 17.29 1.53 2.54
CA LEU A 78 16.74 0.95 3.77
C LEU A 78 17.43 -0.38 4.16
N ILE A 79 17.82 -1.19 3.18
CA ILE A 79 18.41 -2.52 3.43
C ILE A 79 19.94 -2.50 3.55
N ILE A 80 20.61 -1.34 3.46
CA ILE A 80 22.06 -1.20 3.69
C ILE A 80 22.54 -1.90 4.99
N PRO A 81 21.84 -1.79 6.14
CA PRO A 81 22.26 -2.46 7.35
C PRO A 81 22.38 -3.99 7.21
N ALA A 82 21.49 -4.63 6.44
CA ALA A 82 21.56 -6.07 6.20
C ALA A 82 22.79 -6.43 5.34
N VAL A 83 23.16 -5.57 4.38
CA VAL A 83 24.36 -5.72 3.56
C VAL A 83 25.62 -5.57 4.41
N LEU A 84 25.71 -4.54 5.25
CA LEU A 84 26.85 -4.30 6.14
C LEU A 84 27.06 -5.42 7.17
N LEU A 85 25.98 -6.05 7.61
CA LEU A 85 26.01 -7.17 8.54
C LEU A 85 26.19 -8.53 7.84
N HIS A 86 26.23 -8.55 6.49
CA HIS A 86 26.30 -9.76 5.66
C HIS A 86 25.22 -10.79 6.01
N ASP A 87 24.04 -10.32 6.45
CA ASP A 87 22.94 -11.16 6.85
C ASP A 87 21.61 -10.73 6.23
N MET A 88 21.25 -11.38 5.12
CA MET A 88 20.04 -11.12 4.36
C MET A 88 18.76 -11.48 5.15
N TRP A 89 18.83 -12.35 6.18
CA TRP A 89 17.70 -12.77 7.00
C TRP A 89 17.07 -11.59 7.78
N ILE A 90 17.85 -10.55 8.06
CA ILE A 90 17.36 -9.33 8.72
C ILE A 90 16.23 -8.67 7.90
N ILE A 91 16.31 -8.74 6.56
CA ILE A 91 15.34 -8.09 5.67
C ILE A 91 13.92 -8.67 5.90
N PRO A 92 13.64 -9.96 5.67
CA PRO A 92 12.32 -10.52 5.89
C PRO A 92 11.90 -10.48 7.37
N LEU A 93 12.82 -10.59 8.33
CA LEU A 93 12.49 -10.44 9.73
C LEU A 93 11.84 -9.08 10.02
N VAL A 94 12.47 -8.00 9.57
CA VAL A 94 11.94 -6.64 9.75
C VAL A 94 10.65 -6.45 8.95
N GLN A 95 10.55 -6.99 7.74
CA GLN A 95 9.34 -6.91 6.92
C GLN A 95 8.15 -7.63 7.56
N HIS A 96 8.35 -8.78 8.19
CA HIS A 96 7.31 -9.46 8.97
C HIS A 96 6.84 -8.63 10.17
N LEU A 97 7.75 -7.93 10.86
CA LEU A 97 7.37 -7.02 11.94
C LEU A 97 6.58 -5.81 11.42
N VAL A 98 6.95 -5.28 10.25
CA VAL A 98 6.24 -4.19 9.56
C VAL A 98 4.85 -4.64 9.11
N GLY A 99 4.69 -5.87 8.62
CA GLY A 99 3.37 -6.45 8.30
C GLY A 99 2.46 -6.57 9.54
N LEU A 100 3.01 -7.03 10.67
CA LEU A 100 2.28 -7.04 11.94
C LEU A 100 1.89 -5.61 12.39
N ALA A 101 2.81 -4.65 12.26
CA ALA A 101 2.53 -3.24 12.56
C ALA A 101 1.41 -2.67 11.66
N THR A 102 1.37 -3.04 10.37
CA THR A 102 0.27 -2.68 9.46
C THR A 102 -1.08 -3.21 9.95
N ALA A 103 -1.13 -4.46 10.40
CA ALA A 103 -2.35 -5.04 10.98
C ALA A 103 -2.78 -4.31 12.28
N VAL A 104 -1.81 -3.90 13.11
CA VAL A 104 -2.09 -3.08 14.31
C VAL A 104 -2.69 -1.72 13.90
N LEU A 105 -2.21 -1.08 12.83
CA LEU A 105 -2.77 0.17 12.33
C LEU A 105 -4.22 -0.01 11.83
N VAL A 106 -4.51 -1.08 11.06
CA VAL A 106 -5.88 -1.42 10.62
C VAL A 106 -6.81 -1.55 11.82
N TYR A 107 -6.41 -2.35 12.82
CA TYR A 107 -7.18 -2.55 14.03
C TYR A 107 -7.39 -1.25 14.82
N ALA A 108 -6.32 -0.51 15.06
CA ALA A 108 -6.33 0.70 15.87
C ALA A 108 -7.20 1.81 15.24
N VAL A 109 -7.13 1.99 13.91
CA VAL A 109 -7.99 2.94 13.18
C VAL A 109 -9.46 2.59 13.41
N LEU A 110 -9.87 1.35 13.25
CA LEU A 110 -11.26 0.94 13.41
C LEU A 110 -11.76 1.11 14.86
N VAL A 111 -10.96 0.68 15.83
CA VAL A 111 -11.27 0.89 17.26
C VAL A 111 -11.39 2.37 17.60
N ARG A 112 -10.57 3.22 16.98
CA ARG A 112 -10.62 4.68 17.13
C ARG A 112 -11.94 5.28 16.65
N PHE A 113 -12.57 4.71 15.62
CA PHE A 113 -13.91 5.08 15.16
C PHE A 113 -15.05 4.43 15.95
N GLY A 114 -14.75 3.75 17.06
CA GLY A 114 -15.75 3.15 17.94
C GLY A 114 -16.26 1.80 17.44
N ILE A 115 -15.61 1.19 16.48
CA ILE A 115 -15.91 -0.18 16.03
C ILE A 115 -15.58 -1.16 17.16
N ARG A 116 -16.45 -2.16 17.35
CA ARG A 116 -16.24 -3.22 18.35
C ARG A 116 -14.93 -3.95 18.08
N ALA A 117 -14.12 -4.18 19.12
CA ALA A 117 -12.82 -4.79 19.02
C ALA A 117 -12.79 -6.12 18.23
N PRO A 118 -13.74 -7.07 18.38
CA PRO A 118 -13.77 -8.28 17.55
C PRO A 118 -13.96 -7.99 16.06
N ILE A 119 -14.80 -7.02 15.69
CA ILE A 119 -15.02 -6.64 14.27
C ILE A 119 -13.75 -6.01 13.70
N ALA A 120 -13.10 -5.13 14.47
CA ALA A 120 -11.82 -4.54 14.08
C ALA A 120 -10.72 -5.60 13.94
N ALA A 121 -10.73 -6.64 14.81
CA ALA A 121 -9.81 -7.77 14.72
C ALA A 121 -10.04 -8.61 13.45
N LEU A 122 -11.29 -8.88 13.09
CA LEU A 122 -11.65 -9.58 11.85
C LEU A 122 -11.18 -8.80 10.61
N ALA A 123 -11.29 -7.47 10.63
CA ALA A 123 -10.83 -6.62 9.53
C ALA A 123 -9.30 -6.66 9.34
N ALA A 124 -8.54 -7.03 10.35
CA ALA A 124 -7.08 -7.19 10.25
C ALA A 124 -6.66 -8.59 9.72
N ILE A 125 -7.57 -9.56 9.63
CA ILE A 125 -7.28 -10.94 9.18
C ILE A 125 -6.56 -10.97 7.82
N PRO A 126 -6.98 -10.21 6.79
CA PRO A 126 -6.29 -10.22 5.51
C PRO A 126 -4.79 -9.91 5.63
N VAL A 127 -4.41 -8.86 6.35
CA VAL A 127 -3.01 -8.48 6.56
C VAL A 127 -2.27 -9.51 7.43
N LEU A 128 -2.95 -10.14 8.39
CA LEU A 128 -2.34 -11.11 9.30
C LEU A 128 -2.06 -12.45 8.65
N PHE A 129 -2.94 -12.92 7.74
CA PHE A 129 -2.98 -14.32 7.33
C PHE A 129 -3.00 -14.56 5.82
N ASP A 130 -3.21 -13.55 4.97
CA ASP A 130 -3.21 -13.80 3.53
C ASP A 130 -1.81 -14.25 3.06
N PRO A 131 -1.69 -15.38 2.33
CA PRO A 131 -0.42 -15.89 1.83
C PRO A 131 0.35 -14.89 0.97
N LEU A 132 -0.35 -14.04 0.21
CA LEU A 132 0.28 -13.00 -0.60
C LEU A 132 1.02 -11.98 0.27
N GLN A 133 0.43 -11.60 1.41
CA GLN A 133 1.09 -10.73 2.39
C GLN A 133 2.33 -11.42 2.97
N LEU A 134 2.19 -12.66 3.41
CA LEU A 134 3.26 -13.41 4.06
C LEU A 134 4.44 -13.67 3.12
N ILE A 135 4.17 -14.03 1.86
CA ILE A 135 5.22 -14.29 0.88
C ILE A 135 5.88 -12.97 0.43
N GLY A 136 5.09 -11.89 0.28
CA GLY A 136 5.62 -10.54 0.00
C GLY A 136 6.55 -10.04 1.10
N GLU A 137 6.25 -10.36 2.37
CA GLU A 137 7.12 -10.05 3.50
C GLU A 137 8.40 -10.90 3.53
N GLN A 138 8.41 -12.09 2.90
CA GLN A 138 9.57 -12.97 2.83
C GLN A 138 10.51 -12.64 1.67
N TYR A 139 10.01 -12.01 0.61
CA TYR A 139 10.81 -11.53 -0.51
C TYR A 139 11.61 -10.27 -0.15
N VAL A 140 12.76 -10.10 -0.75
CA VAL A 140 13.49 -8.82 -0.75
C VAL A 140 12.77 -7.87 -1.72
N LEU A 141 11.67 -7.25 -1.26
CA LEU A 141 10.78 -6.41 -2.08
C LEU A 141 10.30 -5.17 -1.33
N THR A 142 9.93 -4.15 -2.09
CA THR A 142 9.45 -2.85 -1.59
C THR A 142 8.04 -2.91 -1.00
N ASP A 143 7.23 -3.86 -1.44
CA ASP A 143 5.77 -3.88 -1.27
C ASP A 143 5.30 -3.78 0.19
N THR A 144 5.92 -4.52 1.10
CA THR A 144 5.58 -4.49 2.53
C THR A 144 5.74 -3.11 3.15
N TRP A 145 6.84 -2.43 2.82
CA TRP A 145 7.13 -1.09 3.32
C TRP A 145 6.19 -0.05 2.72
N THR A 146 5.90 -0.17 1.42
CA THR A 146 4.97 0.71 0.72
C THR A 146 3.58 0.63 1.35
N VAL A 147 3.04 -0.59 1.55
CA VAL A 147 1.74 -0.79 2.22
C VAL A 147 1.73 -0.19 3.64
N PHE A 148 2.82 -0.36 4.38
CA PHE A 148 2.95 0.23 5.72
C PHE A 148 2.93 1.75 5.68
N PHE A 149 3.71 2.38 4.80
CA PHE A 149 3.72 3.84 4.67
C PHE A 149 2.36 4.39 4.26
N LEU A 150 1.67 3.74 3.32
CA LEU A 150 0.31 4.11 2.93
C LEU A 150 -0.65 4.02 4.12
N MET A 151 -0.69 2.87 4.79
CA MET A 151 -1.59 2.68 5.93
C MET A 151 -1.27 3.64 7.08
N ALA A 152 0.02 3.88 7.38
CA ALA A 152 0.46 4.81 8.40
C ALA A 152 0.09 6.26 8.05
N ALA A 153 0.28 6.68 6.80
CA ALA A 153 -0.09 8.00 6.32
C ALA A 153 -1.59 8.27 6.49
N LEU A 154 -2.43 7.32 6.06
CA LEU A 154 -3.88 7.45 6.19
C LEU A 154 -4.32 7.36 7.67
N ALA A 155 -3.70 6.50 8.46
CA ALA A 155 -3.96 6.40 9.89
C ALA A 155 -3.65 7.72 10.62
N VAL A 156 -2.49 8.33 10.39
CA VAL A 156 -2.11 9.63 10.97
C VAL A 156 -3.11 10.71 10.59
N LEU A 157 -3.57 10.72 9.35
CA LEU A 157 -4.50 11.73 8.85
C LEU A 157 -5.88 11.65 9.53
N VAL A 158 -6.36 10.43 9.81
CA VAL A 158 -7.64 10.21 10.49
C VAL A 158 -7.53 10.21 12.02
N TRP A 159 -6.31 10.18 12.58
CA TRP A 159 -6.05 10.09 14.01
C TRP A 159 -6.19 11.43 14.71
N ARG A 160 -7.43 11.84 14.94
CA ARG A 160 -7.74 13.11 15.63
C ARG A 160 -8.76 12.90 16.75
N PRO A 161 -8.70 13.65 17.84
CA PRO A 161 -9.73 13.65 18.87
C PRO A 161 -11.10 14.05 18.29
N ALA A 162 -12.17 13.48 18.87
CA ALA A 162 -13.53 13.83 18.46
C ALA A 162 -13.78 15.33 18.66
N GLY A 163 -14.39 15.96 17.65
CA GLY A 163 -14.72 17.39 17.66
C GLY A 163 -13.56 18.33 17.35
N GLN A 164 -12.33 17.85 17.23
CA GLN A 164 -11.20 18.68 16.82
C GLN A 164 -11.07 18.76 15.29
N SER A 165 -10.70 19.94 14.80
CA SER A 165 -10.32 20.12 13.40
C SER A 165 -8.98 19.44 13.11
N LEU A 166 -8.77 18.99 11.87
CA LEU A 166 -7.50 18.44 11.42
C LEU A 166 -6.37 19.47 11.62
N GLY A 167 -5.30 19.07 12.36
CA GLY A 167 -4.11 19.89 12.53
C GLY A 167 -3.20 19.90 11.29
N TRP A 168 -2.28 20.87 11.21
CA TRP A 168 -1.28 20.90 10.13
C TRP A 168 -0.22 19.78 10.28
N ARG A 169 0.14 19.39 11.52
CA ARG A 169 1.13 18.33 11.78
C ARG A 169 0.71 16.96 11.24
N PRO A 170 -0.53 16.45 11.50
CA PRO A 170 -0.98 15.22 10.85
C PRO A 170 -0.97 15.30 9.31
N ALA A 171 -1.31 16.45 8.73
CA ALA A 171 -1.24 16.64 7.27
C ALA A 171 0.22 16.58 6.77
N ALA A 172 1.16 17.22 7.48
CA ALA A 172 2.59 17.17 7.17
C ALA A 172 3.16 15.74 7.26
N TRP A 173 2.85 15.01 8.34
CA TRP A 173 3.29 13.61 8.49
C TRP A 173 2.69 12.69 7.43
N CYS A 174 1.40 12.87 7.08
CA CYS A 174 0.78 12.15 5.99
C CYS A 174 1.53 12.40 4.68
N GLY A 175 1.78 13.67 4.35
CA GLY A 175 2.54 14.04 3.16
C GLY A 175 3.94 13.40 3.14
N LEU A 176 4.68 13.49 4.24
CA LEU A 176 6.01 12.91 4.35
C LEU A 176 6.00 11.38 4.12
N LEU A 177 5.07 10.67 4.78
CA LEU A 177 4.98 9.21 4.64
C LEU A 177 4.59 8.78 3.21
N LEU A 178 3.65 9.52 2.56
CA LEU A 178 3.30 9.26 1.16
C LEU A 178 4.48 9.57 0.22
N GLY A 179 5.20 10.67 0.44
CA GLY A 179 6.37 11.00 -0.36
C GLY A 179 7.51 10.00 -0.17
N LEU A 180 7.70 9.45 1.03
CA LEU A 180 8.63 8.33 1.27
C LEU A 180 8.18 7.07 0.52
N ALA A 181 6.87 6.73 0.52
CA ALA A 181 6.37 5.60 -0.26
C ALA A 181 6.73 5.71 -1.75
N VAL A 182 6.67 6.91 -2.32
CA VAL A 182 7.04 7.18 -3.73
C VAL A 182 8.52 6.83 -4.00
N THR A 183 9.43 7.05 -3.04
CA THR A 183 10.85 6.69 -3.23
C THR A 183 11.09 5.19 -3.26
N PHE A 184 10.09 4.38 -2.89
CA PHE A 184 10.07 2.91 -2.97
C PHE A 184 9.32 2.43 -4.21
N ARG A 185 8.23 3.13 -4.58
CA ARG A 185 7.38 2.83 -5.75
C ARG A 185 6.72 4.11 -6.25
N ASP A 186 7.04 4.53 -7.44
CA ASP A 186 6.53 5.78 -8.06
C ASP A 186 5.02 5.73 -8.35
N GLU A 187 4.44 4.54 -8.48
CA GLU A 187 2.98 4.35 -8.63
C GLU A 187 2.19 4.98 -7.47
N GLU A 188 2.81 5.13 -6.29
CA GLU A 188 2.19 5.71 -5.11
C GLU A 188 2.01 7.23 -5.16
N LEU A 189 2.52 7.91 -6.19
CA LEU A 189 2.28 9.33 -6.44
C LEU A 189 0.79 9.70 -6.41
N ILE A 190 -0.07 8.79 -6.90
CA ILE A 190 -1.51 9.01 -6.95
C ILE A 190 -2.14 9.18 -5.56
N MET A 191 -1.52 8.64 -4.51
CA MET A 191 -2.09 8.60 -3.16
C MET A 191 -2.16 9.96 -2.47
N ILE A 192 -1.46 10.98 -3.00
CA ILE A 192 -1.63 12.36 -2.54
C ILE A 192 -3.04 12.90 -2.83
N VAL A 193 -3.71 12.38 -3.89
CA VAL A 193 -5.04 12.84 -4.31
C VAL A 193 -6.11 12.54 -3.24
N PRO A 194 -6.35 11.28 -2.80
CA PRO A 194 -7.33 10.99 -1.77
C PRO A 194 -7.00 11.68 -0.44
N ALA A 195 -5.71 11.84 -0.09
CA ALA A 195 -5.29 12.57 1.08
C ALA A 195 -5.64 14.07 1.00
N ALA A 196 -5.41 14.71 -0.14
CA ALA A 196 -5.77 16.12 -0.38
C ALA A 196 -7.30 16.32 -0.36
N ILE A 197 -8.06 15.42 -1.00
CA ILE A 197 -9.53 15.43 -0.94
C ILE A 197 -10.01 15.32 0.51
N TYR A 198 -9.44 14.39 1.30
CA TYR A 198 -9.78 14.27 2.71
C TYR A 198 -9.54 15.56 3.50
N VAL A 199 -8.40 16.20 3.29
CA VAL A 199 -8.10 17.51 3.90
C VAL A 199 -9.14 18.55 3.48
N ALA A 200 -9.48 18.61 2.18
CA ALA A 200 -10.43 19.57 1.64
C ALA A 200 -11.84 19.40 2.20
N VAL A 201 -12.33 18.17 2.35
CA VAL A 201 -13.70 17.91 2.86
C VAL A 201 -13.80 18.03 4.38
N THR A 202 -12.68 17.86 5.11
CA THR A 202 -12.68 17.92 6.58
C THR A 202 -12.40 19.30 7.15
N VAL A 203 -11.74 20.16 6.41
CA VAL A 203 -11.33 21.52 6.85
C VAL A 203 -12.19 22.56 6.16
N ARG A 204 -12.63 23.56 6.90
CA ARG A 204 -13.39 24.68 6.33
C ARG A 204 -12.51 25.47 5.34
N PRO A 205 -13.10 25.94 4.20
CA PRO A 205 -12.39 26.80 3.25
C PRO A 205 -11.74 28.02 3.91
N GLY A 206 -10.65 28.50 3.33
CA GLY A 206 -9.92 29.67 3.79
C GLY A 206 -8.48 29.37 4.20
N ARG A 207 -7.83 30.31 4.91
CA ARG A 207 -6.41 30.24 5.29
C ARG A 207 -6.02 28.94 6.00
N GLN A 208 -6.93 28.37 6.77
CA GLN A 208 -6.66 27.12 7.49
C GLN A 208 -6.58 25.91 6.56
N LEU A 209 -7.44 25.83 5.54
CA LEU A 209 -7.36 24.81 4.50
C LEU A 209 -6.05 24.95 3.72
N ALA A 210 -5.73 26.16 3.25
CA ALA A 210 -4.50 26.42 2.51
C ALA A 210 -3.25 26.00 3.32
N LYS A 211 -3.19 26.32 4.64
CA LYS A 211 -2.08 25.92 5.51
C LYS A 211 -1.92 24.39 5.59
N ARG A 212 -3.03 23.63 5.65
CA ARG A 212 -2.96 22.16 5.78
C ARG A 212 -2.65 21.50 4.45
N LEU A 213 -3.19 22.00 3.35
CA LEU A 213 -2.81 21.53 2.01
C LEU A 213 -1.34 21.84 1.71
N ALA A 214 -0.87 23.05 2.06
CA ALA A 214 0.54 23.40 1.93
C ALA A 214 1.45 22.49 2.77
N ALA A 215 1.05 22.14 4.00
CA ALA A 215 1.79 21.21 4.85
C ALA A 215 1.79 19.78 4.27
N LEU A 216 0.63 19.29 3.77
CA LEU A 216 0.52 17.98 3.13
C LEU A 216 1.39 17.91 1.87
N ILE A 217 1.17 18.84 0.94
CA ILE A 217 1.85 18.84 -0.37
C ILE A 217 3.33 19.17 -0.21
N GLY A 218 3.70 20.16 0.61
CA GLY A 218 5.08 20.53 0.83
C GLY A 218 5.90 19.38 1.43
N CYS A 219 5.38 18.70 2.48
CA CYS A 219 6.08 17.56 3.07
C CYS A 219 6.09 16.33 2.16
N PHE A 220 5.09 16.17 1.28
CA PHE A 220 5.10 15.14 0.25
C PHE A 220 6.19 15.39 -0.80
N LEU A 221 6.32 16.64 -1.23
CA LEU A 221 7.29 17.02 -2.27
C LEU A 221 8.75 16.94 -1.79
N VAL A 222 9.03 17.01 -0.48
CA VAL A 222 10.41 16.96 0.03
C VAL A 222 11.12 15.65 -0.37
N PRO A 223 10.63 14.44 -0.03
CA PRO A 223 11.31 13.21 -0.46
C PRO A 223 11.20 12.98 -1.97
N VAL A 224 10.08 13.38 -2.60
CA VAL A 224 9.89 13.25 -4.06
C VAL A 224 10.90 14.10 -4.81
N ALA A 225 11.01 15.39 -4.50
CA ALA A 225 11.96 16.30 -5.15
C ALA A 225 13.41 15.91 -4.83
N GLY A 226 13.69 15.47 -3.61
CA GLY A 226 14.99 14.94 -3.22
C GLY A 226 15.39 13.73 -4.08
N TYR A 227 14.44 12.81 -4.31
CA TYR A 227 14.66 11.64 -5.17
C TYR A 227 14.88 12.04 -6.65
N LEU A 228 14.02 12.93 -7.19
CA LEU A 228 14.16 13.43 -8.57
C LEU A 228 15.51 14.14 -8.79
N GLY A 229 15.99 14.94 -7.82
CA GLY A 229 17.30 15.57 -7.87
C GLY A 229 18.44 14.55 -7.79
N TRP A 230 18.28 13.48 -7.00
CA TRP A 230 19.26 12.39 -6.93
C TRP A 230 19.30 11.59 -8.23
N PHE A 231 18.14 11.34 -8.85
CA PHE A 231 18.03 10.67 -10.14
C PHE A 231 18.67 11.51 -11.26
N ASP A 232 18.39 12.82 -11.28
CA ASP A 232 19.00 13.78 -12.22
C ASP A 232 20.54 13.80 -12.11
N ALA A 233 21.05 13.85 -10.89
CA ALA A 233 22.49 13.79 -10.65
C ALA A 233 23.13 12.46 -11.12
N SER A 234 22.36 11.37 -11.19
CA SER A 234 22.83 10.05 -11.61
C SER A 234 22.69 9.81 -13.12
N HIS A 235 21.68 10.38 -13.77
CA HIS A 235 21.27 10.05 -15.14
C HIS A 235 21.21 11.27 -16.08
N GLY A 236 21.35 12.50 -15.57
CA GLY A 236 21.34 13.74 -16.35
C GLY A 236 19.91 14.23 -16.72
N GLU A 237 18.88 13.62 -16.16
CA GLU A 237 17.48 14.04 -16.31
C GLU A 237 16.67 13.65 -15.05
N PRO A 238 15.74 14.50 -14.61
CA PRO A 238 14.91 14.16 -13.45
C PRO A 238 13.86 13.09 -13.81
N GLY A 239 13.75 12.05 -12.98
CA GLY A 239 12.84 10.93 -13.25
C GLY A 239 12.79 9.90 -12.13
N PHE A 240 12.00 8.85 -12.35
CA PHE A 240 11.96 7.66 -11.51
C PHE A 240 12.55 6.44 -12.23
N THR A 241 12.62 6.49 -13.55
CA THR A 241 13.16 5.44 -14.41
C THR A 241 13.54 6.03 -15.77
N THR A 242 14.56 5.46 -16.42
CA THR A 242 14.90 5.73 -17.82
C THR A 242 14.18 4.75 -18.78
N PHE A 243 13.29 3.88 -18.28
CA PHE A 243 12.60 2.82 -19.01
C PHE A 243 11.10 3.07 -19.17
N SER A 244 10.64 4.33 -19.08
CA SER A 244 9.23 4.67 -19.17
C SER A 244 8.60 4.26 -20.51
N GLY A 245 9.34 4.38 -21.60
CA GLY A 245 8.92 3.92 -22.92
C GLY A 245 8.80 2.43 -22.99
N ALA A 246 9.75 1.70 -22.40
CA ALA A 246 9.75 0.23 -22.35
C ALA A 246 8.54 -0.33 -21.60
N PHE A 247 8.16 0.26 -20.46
CA PHE A 247 6.96 -0.14 -19.73
C PHE A 247 5.69 0.15 -20.54
N LEU A 248 5.59 1.34 -21.11
CA LEU A 248 4.43 1.72 -21.92
C LEU A 248 4.31 0.85 -23.18
N TYR A 249 5.44 0.44 -23.77
CA TYR A 249 5.44 -0.50 -24.88
C TYR A 249 4.89 -1.87 -24.48
N GLY A 250 5.34 -2.44 -23.38
CA GLY A 250 4.79 -3.67 -22.85
C GLY A 250 3.28 -3.60 -22.74
N ARG A 251 2.78 -2.47 -22.19
CA ARG A 251 1.34 -2.23 -22.03
C ARG A 251 0.58 -2.17 -23.35
N VAL A 252 1.12 -1.51 -24.38
CA VAL A 252 0.40 -1.33 -25.65
C VAL A 252 0.59 -2.52 -26.60
N ALA A 253 1.70 -3.23 -26.54
CA ALA A 253 2.01 -4.34 -27.41
C ALA A 253 0.97 -5.47 -27.33
N ASP A 254 0.34 -5.60 -26.19
CA ASP A 254 -0.71 -6.56 -25.92
C ASP A 254 -1.89 -6.46 -26.88
N PHE A 255 -2.40 -5.25 -27.14
CA PHE A 255 -3.54 -4.99 -28.01
C PHE A 255 -3.17 -4.30 -29.33
N ALA A 256 -1.90 -3.91 -29.56
CA ALA A 256 -1.49 -3.11 -30.70
C ALA A 256 -1.84 -3.78 -32.05
N ALA A 257 -2.64 -3.10 -32.87
CA ALA A 257 -2.91 -3.45 -34.26
C ALA A 257 -2.25 -2.43 -35.17
N CYS A 258 -1.18 -2.83 -35.87
CA CYS A 258 -0.39 -1.94 -36.70
C CYS A 258 -0.93 -1.77 -38.13
N GLN A 259 -1.88 -2.61 -38.54
CA GLN A 259 -2.45 -2.57 -39.90
C GLN A 259 -3.15 -1.22 -40.16
N GLY A 260 -2.85 -0.60 -41.27
CA GLY A 260 -3.42 0.69 -41.64
C GLY A 260 -2.80 1.92 -40.94
N LEU A 261 -1.83 1.72 -40.04
CA LEU A 261 -1.14 2.84 -39.41
C LEU A 261 0.05 3.31 -40.26
N ASN A 262 0.15 4.62 -40.44
CA ASN A 262 1.30 5.24 -41.10
C ASN A 262 2.47 5.35 -40.11
N LEU A 263 3.20 4.25 -39.92
CA LEU A 263 4.35 4.17 -39.02
C LEU A 263 5.64 4.54 -39.75
N PRO A 264 6.54 5.32 -39.12
CA PRO A 264 7.91 5.48 -39.59
C PRO A 264 8.58 4.13 -39.81
N SER A 265 9.49 4.03 -40.78
CA SER A 265 10.14 2.76 -41.12
C SER A 265 10.86 2.12 -39.93
N TYR A 266 11.46 2.93 -39.06
CA TYR A 266 12.16 2.49 -37.87
C TYR A 266 11.23 2.03 -36.71
N GLU A 267 9.94 2.40 -36.72
CA GLU A 267 8.95 1.92 -35.75
C GLU A 267 8.27 0.61 -36.18
N LYS A 268 8.29 0.28 -37.49
CA LYS A 268 7.64 -0.93 -38.01
C LYS A 268 8.10 -2.24 -37.31
N PRO A 269 9.38 -2.42 -36.96
CA PRO A 269 9.83 -3.59 -36.22
C PRO A 269 9.22 -3.73 -34.82
N LEU A 270 8.71 -2.65 -34.23
CA LEU A 270 8.06 -2.67 -32.92
C LEU A 270 6.64 -3.27 -32.95
N CYS A 271 6.07 -3.49 -34.15
CA CYS A 271 4.76 -4.10 -34.28
C CYS A 271 4.76 -5.56 -33.82
N PRO A 272 3.87 -5.95 -32.87
CA PRO A 272 3.76 -7.33 -32.44
C PRO A 272 3.37 -8.26 -33.56
N THR A 273 4.11 -9.35 -33.76
CA THR A 273 3.85 -10.36 -34.78
C THR A 273 3.01 -11.53 -34.29
N GLN A 274 2.94 -11.71 -32.97
CA GLN A 274 2.13 -12.76 -32.34
C GLN A 274 0.63 -12.45 -32.45
N PRO A 275 -0.24 -13.46 -32.56
CA PRO A 275 -1.69 -13.29 -32.39
C PRO A 275 -2.01 -12.64 -31.03
N PRO A 276 -3.00 -11.73 -30.92
CA PRO A 276 -3.33 -11.06 -29.66
C PRO A 276 -3.52 -11.99 -28.46
N ALA A 277 -4.18 -13.14 -28.67
CA ALA A 277 -4.41 -14.13 -27.60
C ALA A 277 -3.13 -14.78 -27.03
N LEU A 278 -1.98 -14.62 -27.69
CA LEU A 278 -0.68 -15.17 -27.26
C LEU A 278 0.28 -14.07 -26.79
N ARG A 279 -0.16 -12.83 -26.78
CA ARG A 279 0.66 -11.71 -26.34
C ARG A 279 0.63 -11.60 -24.82
N SER A 280 1.71 -11.11 -24.26
CA SER A 280 1.86 -10.85 -22.84
C SER A 280 2.64 -9.53 -22.67
N ALA A 281 2.09 -8.61 -21.91
CA ALA A 281 2.77 -7.38 -21.57
C ALA A 281 4.13 -7.64 -20.91
N ASP A 282 4.21 -8.69 -20.07
CA ASP A 282 5.46 -9.11 -19.43
C ASP A 282 6.51 -9.54 -20.47
N PHE A 283 6.15 -10.39 -21.46
CA PHE A 283 7.05 -10.74 -22.54
C PHE A 283 7.56 -9.51 -23.29
N TYR A 284 6.64 -8.62 -23.67
CA TYR A 284 7.01 -7.44 -24.44
C TYR A 284 7.85 -6.44 -23.63
N THR A 285 7.73 -6.43 -22.31
CA THR A 285 8.56 -5.59 -21.42
C THR A 285 9.94 -6.20 -21.19
N TRP A 286 10.02 -7.50 -20.88
CA TRP A 286 11.23 -8.08 -20.29
C TRP A 286 11.99 -9.08 -21.15
N ALA A 287 11.30 -9.81 -22.06
CA ALA A 287 11.97 -10.86 -22.82
C ALA A 287 13.06 -10.29 -23.75
N PRO A 288 14.29 -10.84 -23.75
CA PRO A 288 15.36 -10.38 -24.63
C PRO A 288 14.98 -10.42 -26.12
N GLN A 289 14.05 -11.29 -26.49
CA GLN A 289 13.53 -11.44 -27.85
C GLN A 289 12.42 -10.44 -28.20
N SER A 290 11.97 -9.65 -27.23
CA SER A 290 10.97 -8.60 -27.49
C SER A 290 11.47 -7.61 -28.53
N PRO A 291 10.61 -7.16 -29.46
CA PRO A 291 10.98 -6.19 -30.49
C PRO A 291 11.66 -4.95 -29.93
N GLN A 292 11.27 -4.47 -28.76
CA GLN A 292 11.88 -3.29 -28.15
C GLN A 292 13.36 -3.47 -27.80
N TRP A 293 13.85 -4.69 -27.61
CA TRP A 293 15.27 -4.95 -27.31
C TRP A 293 16.08 -5.31 -28.56
N THR A 294 15.39 -5.82 -29.62
CA THR A 294 16.04 -6.30 -30.83
C THR A 294 16.09 -5.28 -31.97
N PHE A 295 15.20 -4.26 -31.97
CA PHE A 295 15.24 -3.22 -33.01
C PHE A 295 16.43 -2.25 -32.81
N HIS A 296 16.83 -1.60 -33.90
CA HIS A 296 17.90 -0.61 -33.91
C HIS A 296 17.28 0.79 -34.06
N PRO A 297 17.40 1.67 -33.02
CA PRO A 297 16.90 3.02 -33.12
C PRO A 297 17.72 3.83 -34.13
N PRO A 298 17.14 4.86 -34.76
CA PRO A 298 17.87 5.78 -35.63
C PRO A 298 19.02 6.48 -34.88
N ALA A 299 20.06 6.88 -35.61
CA ALA A 299 21.15 7.65 -35.05
C ALA A 299 20.65 8.92 -34.35
N GLY A 300 21.10 9.19 -33.14
CA GLY A 300 20.72 10.34 -32.33
C GLY A 300 19.40 10.19 -31.56
N MET A 301 18.68 9.08 -31.69
CA MET A 301 17.46 8.81 -30.89
C MET A 301 17.74 7.73 -29.84
N SER A 302 17.27 7.95 -28.61
CA SER A 302 17.34 6.91 -27.58
C SER A 302 16.28 5.81 -27.87
N ARG A 303 16.61 4.57 -27.52
CA ARG A 303 15.68 3.44 -27.67
C ARG A 303 14.36 3.73 -26.95
N ASP A 304 14.40 4.18 -25.70
CA ASP A 304 13.23 4.45 -24.89
C ASP A 304 12.33 5.52 -25.53
N ALA A 305 12.91 6.58 -26.10
CA ALA A 305 12.16 7.61 -26.79
C ALA A 305 11.39 7.06 -28.00
N VAL A 306 12.03 6.26 -28.85
CA VAL A 306 11.38 5.66 -30.04
C VAL A 306 10.25 4.71 -29.62
N VAL A 307 10.50 3.88 -28.63
CA VAL A 307 9.51 2.92 -28.11
C VAL A 307 8.33 3.65 -27.47
N ARG A 308 8.59 4.74 -26.75
CA ARG A 308 7.55 5.62 -26.19
C ARG A 308 6.72 6.28 -27.29
N ASP A 309 7.35 6.82 -28.33
CA ASP A 309 6.65 7.50 -29.43
C ASP A 309 5.75 6.51 -30.19
N PHE A 310 6.24 5.30 -30.48
CA PHE A 310 5.41 4.21 -31.00
C PHE A 310 4.20 3.95 -30.12
N SER A 311 4.43 3.77 -28.83
CA SER A 311 3.38 3.46 -27.85
C SER A 311 2.31 4.56 -27.79
N LEU A 312 2.73 5.82 -27.73
CA LEU A 312 1.81 6.97 -27.77
C LEU A 312 1.02 7.05 -29.06
N ARG A 313 1.61 6.64 -30.18
CA ARG A 313 0.92 6.58 -31.48
C ARG A 313 -0.16 5.49 -31.47
N ILE A 314 0.14 4.30 -30.94
CA ILE A 314 -0.86 3.23 -30.75
C ILE A 314 -2.01 3.71 -29.85
N LEU A 315 -1.72 4.30 -28.71
CA LEU A 315 -2.73 4.82 -27.77
C LEU A 315 -3.68 5.83 -28.43
N ARG A 316 -3.14 6.74 -29.26
CA ARG A 316 -3.95 7.74 -29.97
C ARG A 316 -4.88 7.14 -31.02
N HIS A 317 -4.47 6.04 -31.65
CA HIS A 317 -5.27 5.40 -32.70
C HIS A 317 -6.20 4.32 -32.16
N GLN A 318 -5.90 3.75 -30.99
CA GLN A 318 -6.63 2.61 -30.41
C GLN A 318 -7.03 2.88 -28.95
N PRO A 319 -7.67 4.03 -28.63
CA PRO A 319 -7.98 4.40 -27.24
C PRO A 319 -8.99 3.43 -26.58
N LEU A 320 -9.92 2.86 -27.36
CA LEU A 320 -10.91 1.91 -26.80
C LEU A 320 -10.26 0.57 -26.42
N ALA A 321 -9.36 0.05 -27.24
CA ALA A 321 -8.61 -1.18 -26.92
C ALA A 321 -7.74 -0.98 -25.67
N TYR A 322 -7.14 0.20 -25.52
CA TYR A 322 -6.41 0.54 -24.31
C TYR A 322 -7.31 0.59 -23.06
N LEU A 323 -8.47 1.23 -23.15
CA LEU A 323 -9.42 1.29 -22.04
C LEU A 323 -9.98 -0.08 -21.68
N GLU A 324 -10.19 -0.94 -22.67
CA GLU A 324 -10.57 -2.34 -22.46
C GLU A 324 -9.49 -3.10 -21.70
N ALA A 325 -8.23 -2.99 -22.12
CA ALA A 325 -7.11 -3.62 -21.46
C ALA A 325 -6.92 -3.12 -20.01
N VAL A 326 -7.03 -1.81 -19.75
CA VAL A 326 -7.03 -1.25 -18.39
C VAL A 326 -8.20 -1.79 -17.56
N GLY A 327 -9.40 -1.87 -18.16
CA GLY A 327 -10.58 -2.40 -17.48
C GLY A 327 -10.45 -3.87 -17.12
N GLN A 328 -9.83 -4.67 -17.99
CA GLN A 328 -9.53 -6.09 -17.73
C GLN A 328 -8.56 -6.24 -16.56
N ASP A 329 -7.47 -5.48 -16.55
CA ASP A 329 -6.49 -5.51 -15.46
C ASP A 329 -7.11 -5.16 -14.10
N LEU A 330 -7.93 -4.09 -14.06
CA LEU A 330 -8.66 -3.73 -12.86
C LEU A 330 -9.63 -4.86 -12.42
N ALA A 331 -10.28 -5.53 -13.38
CA ALA A 331 -11.20 -6.63 -13.09
C ALA A 331 -10.47 -7.87 -12.55
N TYR A 332 -9.25 -8.15 -13.00
CA TYR A 332 -8.44 -9.25 -12.48
C TYR A 332 -8.17 -9.13 -10.98
N GLY A 333 -7.99 -7.92 -10.46
CA GLY A 333 -7.87 -7.67 -9.03
C GLY A 333 -9.06 -8.15 -8.20
N PHE A 334 -10.21 -8.40 -8.84
CA PHE A 334 -11.43 -8.91 -8.21
C PHE A 334 -11.78 -10.34 -8.62
N SER A 335 -10.86 -11.05 -9.25
CA SER A 335 -11.04 -12.44 -9.68
C SER A 335 -11.29 -13.39 -8.51
N PRO A 336 -12.22 -14.37 -8.64
CA PRO A 336 -12.51 -15.31 -7.56
C PRO A 336 -11.33 -16.21 -7.21
N VAL A 337 -10.48 -16.48 -8.17
CA VAL A 337 -9.28 -17.32 -7.99
C VAL A 337 -8.07 -16.51 -8.39
N ARG A 338 -7.04 -16.52 -7.56
CA ARG A 338 -5.71 -16.02 -7.95
C ARG A 338 -5.11 -16.98 -8.96
N GLY A 339 -5.63 -16.89 -10.18
CA GLY A 339 -5.28 -17.71 -11.30
C GLY A 339 -4.18 -17.11 -12.18
N ALA A 340 -3.64 -17.87 -13.16
CA ALA A 340 -2.92 -17.30 -14.26
C ALA A 340 -3.94 -16.80 -15.28
N GLY A 341 -3.91 -15.52 -15.59
CA GLY A 341 -4.38 -15.00 -16.86
C GLY A 341 -3.28 -15.17 -17.91
N PRO A 342 -3.57 -14.93 -19.19
CA PRO A 342 -2.58 -15.04 -20.27
C PRO A 342 -1.40 -14.07 -20.12
N GLU A 343 -1.54 -13.04 -19.33
CA GLU A 343 -0.62 -11.92 -19.19
C GLU A 343 0.09 -11.86 -17.84
N HIS A 344 -0.23 -12.80 -16.95
CA HIS A 344 0.21 -12.71 -15.59
C HIS A 344 1.65 -13.12 -15.46
N TYR A 345 2.37 -12.29 -14.78
CA TYR A 345 3.68 -12.55 -14.23
C TYR A 345 3.75 -13.97 -13.66
N PRO A 346 4.86 -14.69 -13.81
CA PRO A 346 4.91 -16.09 -13.45
C PRO A 346 4.33 -16.32 -12.06
N ARG A 347 3.17 -16.98 -12.00
CA ARG A 347 2.50 -17.43 -10.78
C ARG A 347 3.42 -17.99 -9.71
N PRO A 348 4.50 -18.70 -10.07
CA PRO A 348 5.34 -19.33 -9.09
C PRO A 348 5.84 -18.39 -8.02
N TYR A 349 6.20 -17.14 -8.37
CA TYR A 349 6.79 -16.21 -7.39
C TYR A 349 5.82 -15.73 -6.29
N LEU A 350 4.52 -15.70 -6.53
CA LEU A 350 3.54 -15.17 -5.59
C LEU A 350 2.75 -16.26 -4.84
N GLN A 351 3.28 -17.47 -4.82
CA GLN A 351 2.74 -18.63 -4.12
C GLN A 351 3.82 -19.31 -3.29
N PHE A 352 3.44 -19.88 -2.16
CA PHE A 352 4.32 -20.75 -1.41
C PHE A 352 4.53 -22.07 -2.14
N HIS A 353 5.78 -22.51 -2.23
CA HIS A 353 6.18 -23.79 -2.80
C HIS A 353 6.92 -24.62 -1.77
N ALA A 354 6.83 -25.94 -1.89
CA ALA A 354 7.61 -26.85 -1.04
C ALA A 354 9.12 -26.84 -1.37
N TYR A 355 9.52 -26.08 -2.40
CA TYR A 355 10.91 -25.95 -2.87
C TYR A 355 11.16 -24.50 -3.36
N ILE A 356 12.44 -24.13 -3.49
CA ILE A 356 12.82 -22.88 -4.16
C ILE A 356 12.72 -23.07 -5.67
N LEU A 357 12.14 -22.10 -6.36
CA LEU A 357 12.19 -22.05 -7.82
C LEU A 357 13.64 -21.82 -8.25
N PRO A 358 14.20 -22.69 -9.11
CA PRO A 358 15.59 -22.52 -9.56
C PRO A 358 15.77 -21.23 -10.35
N ASP A 359 16.68 -20.40 -9.92
CA ASP A 359 17.17 -19.22 -10.65
C ASP A 359 18.71 -19.14 -10.50
N PRO A 360 19.47 -19.92 -11.32
CA PRO A 360 20.92 -19.97 -11.20
C PRO A 360 21.60 -18.60 -11.40
N GLN A 361 20.99 -17.69 -12.19
CA GLN A 361 21.53 -16.36 -12.41
C GLN A 361 21.38 -15.47 -11.18
N ALA A 362 20.18 -15.50 -10.55
CA ALA A 362 19.94 -14.79 -9.29
C ALA A 362 20.83 -15.34 -8.18
N ASP A 363 20.94 -16.68 -8.05
CA ASP A 363 21.77 -17.33 -7.05
C ASP A 363 23.25 -16.96 -7.19
N ALA A 364 23.78 -16.95 -8.41
CA ALA A 364 25.15 -16.52 -8.69
C ALA A 364 25.36 -15.04 -8.35
N SER A 365 24.39 -14.18 -8.66
CA SER A 365 24.44 -12.76 -8.36
C SER A 365 24.46 -12.50 -6.85
N ILE A 366 23.63 -13.22 -6.09
CA ILE A 366 23.55 -13.14 -4.63
C ILE A 366 24.85 -13.64 -3.98
N ALA A 367 25.38 -14.76 -4.48
CA ALA A 367 26.67 -15.29 -4.00
C ALA A 367 27.81 -14.33 -4.26
N ALA A 368 27.83 -13.63 -5.41
CA ALA A 368 28.80 -12.60 -5.73
C ALA A 368 28.76 -11.39 -4.79
N LEU A 369 27.58 -11.09 -4.17
CA LEU A 369 27.41 -10.07 -3.15
C LEU A 369 27.74 -10.58 -1.73
N GLY A 370 28.26 -11.80 -1.60
CA GLY A 370 28.63 -12.40 -0.31
C GLY A 370 27.48 -12.98 0.51
N PHE A 371 26.29 -13.11 -0.08
CA PHE A 371 25.14 -13.71 0.59
C PHE A 371 24.97 -15.20 0.24
N LYS A 372 24.30 -15.93 1.12
CA LYS A 372 23.89 -17.31 0.85
C LYS A 372 22.63 -17.31 -0.01
N PRO A 373 22.57 -18.11 -1.10
CA PRO A 373 21.34 -18.33 -1.84
C PRO A 373 20.20 -18.87 -0.97
N PRO A 374 18.93 -18.62 -1.36
CA PRO A 374 17.77 -19.12 -0.64
C PRO A 374 17.77 -20.65 -0.53
N ALA A 375 17.29 -21.15 0.59
CA ALA A 375 17.08 -22.58 0.81
C ALA A 375 15.74 -22.83 1.49
N THR A 376 15.11 -23.97 1.21
CA THR A 376 13.88 -24.40 1.89
C THR A 376 14.15 -25.43 2.95
N ARG A 377 13.31 -25.42 4.01
CA ARG A 377 13.11 -26.55 4.89
C ARG A 377 11.83 -27.30 4.47
N PRO A 378 11.92 -28.59 4.03
CA PRO A 378 10.83 -29.26 3.35
C PRO A 378 9.51 -29.32 4.13
N GLY A 379 9.55 -29.65 5.45
CA GLY A 379 8.34 -29.77 6.27
C GLY A 379 7.56 -28.46 6.40
N PRO A 380 8.15 -27.37 6.92
CA PRO A 380 7.52 -26.06 6.98
C PRO A 380 7.11 -25.50 5.60
N ALA A 381 7.92 -25.72 4.57
CA ALA A 381 7.61 -25.24 3.21
C ALA A 381 6.40 -25.98 2.61
N ALA A 382 6.30 -27.30 2.80
CA ALA A 382 5.13 -28.08 2.37
C ALA A 382 3.85 -27.63 3.10
N PHE A 383 3.93 -27.40 4.41
CA PHE A 383 2.81 -26.85 5.18
C PHE A 383 2.34 -25.50 4.61
N LEU A 384 3.27 -24.58 4.29
CA LEU A 384 2.93 -23.27 3.73
C LEU A 384 2.37 -23.36 2.31
N ALA A 385 2.86 -24.31 1.50
CA ALA A 385 2.32 -24.57 0.18
C ALA A 385 0.86 -25.03 0.24
N ASP A 386 0.53 -25.92 1.18
CA ASP A 386 -0.85 -26.35 1.40
C ASP A 386 -1.70 -25.23 2.01
N TYR A 387 -1.17 -24.49 3.00
CA TYR A 387 -1.81 -23.32 3.58
C TYR A 387 -2.21 -22.31 2.49
N GLY A 388 -1.28 -21.96 1.59
CA GLY A 388 -1.48 -20.97 0.54
C GLY A 388 -2.56 -21.32 -0.49
N ARG A 389 -2.92 -22.61 -0.62
CA ARG A 389 -4.00 -23.05 -1.51
C ARG A 389 -5.39 -22.71 -0.99
N TRP A 390 -5.56 -22.66 0.34
CA TRP A 390 -6.87 -22.56 0.97
C TRP A 390 -7.13 -21.25 1.69
N PHE A 391 -6.09 -20.60 2.19
CA PHE A 391 -6.19 -19.41 3.04
C PHE A 391 -5.81 -18.13 2.28
N TYR A 392 -6.66 -17.66 1.36
CA TYR A 392 -6.50 -16.36 0.73
C TYR A 392 -7.82 -15.63 0.66
N VAL A 393 -7.77 -14.30 0.52
CA VAL A 393 -8.95 -13.47 0.33
C VAL A 393 -9.31 -13.47 -1.16
N PRO A 394 -10.44 -14.11 -1.58
CA PRO A 394 -10.85 -14.08 -2.97
C PRO A 394 -11.28 -12.68 -3.40
N GLY A 395 -11.04 -12.33 -4.67
CA GLY A 395 -11.37 -11.01 -5.22
C GLY A 395 -12.84 -10.55 -5.01
N PRO A 396 -13.86 -11.42 -5.10
CA PRO A 396 -15.24 -11.04 -4.80
C PRO A 396 -15.47 -10.50 -3.38
N VAL A 397 -14.64 -10.91 -2.40
CA VAL A 397 -14.72 -10.35 -1.03
C VAL A 397 -14.26 -8.89 -1.03
N PHE A 398 -13.21 -8.54 -1.80
CA PHE A 398 -12.79 -7.16 -1.99
C PHE A 398 -13.85 -6.34 -2.71
N ALA A 399 -14.46 -6.89 -3.77
CA ALA A 399 -15.57 -6.23 -4.48
C ALA A 399 -16.74 -5.96 -3.55
N ALA A 400 -17.18 -6.96 -2.77
CA ALA A 400 -18.23 -6.81 -1.77
C ALA A 400 -17.88 -5.75 -0.70
N GLY A 401 -16.61 -5.72 -0.26
CA GLY A 401 -16.11 -4.70 0.65
C GLY A 401 -16.22 -3.28 0.08
N LEU A 402 -15.84 -3.08 -1.18
CA LEU A 402 -15.99 -1.79 -1.87
C LEU A 402 -17.46 -1.41 -2.07
N VAL A 403 -18.32 -2.35 -2.48
CA VAL A 403 -19.76 -2.12 -2.60
C VAL A 403 -20.34 -1.68 -1.26
N LEU A 404 -19.97 -2.34 -0.17
CA LEU A 404 -20.39 -2.00 1.18
C LEU A 404 -19.93 -0.61 1.60
N ALA A 405 -18.68 -0.23 1.27
CA ALA A 405 -18.12 1.09 1.53
C ALA A 405 -18.90 2.18 0.76
N VAL A 406 -19.13 1.98 -0.54
CA VAL A 406 -19.87 2.92 -1.41
C VAL A 406 -21.32 3.04 -0.96
N ALA A 407 -21.99 1.93 -0.64
CA ALA A 407 -23.36 1.95 -0.11
C ALA A 407 -23.44 2.72 1.21
N GLY A 408 -22.47 2.54 2.10
CA GLY A 408 -22.35 3.31 3.35
C GLY A 408 -22.19 4.80 3.13
N LEU A 409 -21.34 5.20 2.19
CA LEU A 409 -21.14 6.60 1.79
C LEU A 409 -22.41 7.21 1.19
N ALA A 410 -23.12 6.49 0.32
CA ALA A 410 -24.39 6.91 -0.27
C ALA A 410 -25.48 7.08 0.80
N ALA A 411 -25.58 6.16 1.76
CA ALA A 411 -26.50 6.28 2.88
C ALA A 411 -26.16 7.48 3.78
N ALA A 412 -24.86 7.70 4.05
CA ALA A 412 -24.39 8.82 4.86
C ALA A 412 -24.65 10.19 4.21
N ALA A 413 -24.65 10.26 2.88
CA ALA A 413 -24.99 11.48 2.14
C ALA A 413 -26.46 11.88 2.31
N ARG A 414 -27.37 10.89 2.53
CA ARG A 414 -28.80 11.10 2.71
C ARG A 414 -29.22 11.29 4.17
N ARG A 415 -28.33 11.04 5.13
CA ARG A 415 -28.62 11.06 6.57
C ARG A 415 -27.65 11.98 7.29
N SER A 416 -28.05 12.50 8.46
CA SER A 416 -27.13 13.21 9.36
C SER A 416 -26.22 12.20 10.08
N SER A 417 -25.27 11.63 9.33
CA SER A 417 -24.33 10.62 9.83
C SER A 417 -23.10 11.26 10.46
N SER A 418 -22.30 10.48 11.19
CA SER A 418 -21.02 10.91 11.71
C SER A 418 -20.07 11.36 10.58
N LYS A 419 -19.90 12.67 10.41
CA LYS A 419 -19.02 13.25 9.39
C LYS A 419 -17.60 12.66 9.42
N PRO A 420 -16.94 12.47 10.60
CA PRO A 420 -15.58 11.91 10.64
C PRO A 420 -15.50 10.48 10.07
N ALA A 421 -16.47 9.61 10.35
CA ALA A 421 -16.48 8.25 9.83
C ALA A 421 -16.77 8.21 8.33
N ARG A 422 -17.65 9.07 7.82
CA ARG A 422 -17.92 9.21 6.39
C ARG A 422 -16.67 9.68 5.65
N ASP A 423 -16.01 10.73 6.15
CA ASP A 423 -14.82 11.29 5.50
C ASP A 423 -13.65 10.29 5.52
N ALA A 424 -13.50 9.49 6.61
CA ALA A 424 -12.53 8.40 6.67
C ALA A 424 -12.90 7.26 5.71
N CYS A 425 -14.17 6.84 5.65
CA CYS A 425 -14.64 5.83 4.70
C CYS A 425 -14.33 6.26 3.26
N LEU A 426 -14.59 7.52 2.91
CA LEU A 426 -14.23 8.08 1.60
C LEU A 426 -12.72 7.99 1.32
N LEU A 427 -11.88 8.38 2.31
CA LEU A 427 -10.43 8.33 2.17
C LEU A 427 -9.93 6.92 1.87
N PHE A 428 -10.32 5.93 2.68
CA PHE A 428 -9.88 4.54 2.50
C PHE A 428 -10.46 3.91 1.24
N THR A 429 -11.70 4.23 0.86
CA THR A 429 -12.32 3.75 -0.40
C THR A 429 -11.60 4.34 -1.62
N ALA A 430 -11.38 5.66 -1.63
CA ALA A 430 -10.66 6.32 -2.72
C ALA A 430 -9.20 5.82 -2.81
N GLY A 431 -8.51 5.66 -1.69
CA GLY A 431 -7.17 5.10 -1.65
C GLY A 431 -7.13 3.68 -2.21
N ALA A 432 -8.06 2.81 -1.79
CA ALA A 432 -8.15 1.44 -2.27
C ALA A 432 -8.40 1.33 -3.79
N VAL A 433 -9.18 2.24 -4.36
CA VAL A 433 -9.42 2.25 -5.81
C VAL A 433 -8.24 2.85 -6.56
N LEU A 434 -7.74 4.01 -6.10
CA LEU A 434 -6.72 4.76 -6.85
C LEU A 434 -5.37 4.05 -6.88
N VAL A 435 -4.99 3.29 -5.85
CA VAL A 435 -3.71 2.56 -5.85
C VAL A 435 -3.63 1.47 -6.92
N LEU A 436 -4.75 0.97 -7.44
CA LEU A 436 -4.79 0.00 -8.53
C LEU A 436 -4.66 0.64 -9.92
N VAL A 437 -4.88 1.95 -10.02
CA VAL A 437 -4.95 2.63 -11.33
C VAL A 437 -3.58 2.71 -12.03
N PRO A 438 -2.49 3.17 -11.39
CA PRO A 438 -1.22 3.33 -12.09
C PRO A 438 -0.67 2.02 -12.70
N PRO A 439 -0.64 0.87 -11.99
CA PRO A 439 -0.20 -0.39 -12.60
C PRO A 439 -1.05 -0.78 -13.82
N ALA A 440 -2.37 -0.67 -13.73
CA ALA A 440 -3.27 -0.99 -14.84
C ALA A 440 -3.12 -0.04 -16.05
N VAL A 441 -2.75 1.22 -15.79
CA VAL A 441 -2.57 2.25 -16.84
C VAL A 441 -1.21 2.14 -17.50
N PHE A 442 -0.12 1.98 -16.73
CA PHE A 442 1.25 2.12 -17.23
C PHE A 442 2.00 0.79 -17.41
N ALA A 443 1.52 -0.28 -16.80
CA ALA A 443 2.15 -1.59 -16.86
C ALA A 443 1.13 -2.68 -17.18
N THR A 444 0.99 -3.68 -16.33
CA THR A 444 -0.01 -4.74 -16.39
C THR A 444 -0.36 -5.16 -14.98
N PHE A 445 -1.46 -5.92 -14.81
CA PHE A 445 -1.82 -6.43 -13.51
C PHE A 445 -0.81 -7.48 -13.02
N ASP A 446 -0.39 -7.34 -11.75
CA ASP A 446 0.33 -8.35 -10.99
C ASP A 446 -0.37 -8.53 -9.63
N TRP A 447 -0.45 -9.75 -9.11
CA TRP A 447 -1.10 -10.03 -7.83
C TRP A 447 -0.51 -9.24 -6.66
N ARG A 448 0.77 -8.87 -6.70
CA ARG A 448 1.39 -8.03 -5.66
C ARG A 448 0.74 -6.64 -5.54
N TYR A 449 0.11 -6.14 -6.60
CA TYR A 449 -0.64 -4.88 -6.55
C TYR A 449 -1.94 -4.98 -5.72
N GLN A 450 -2.34 -6.19 -5.33
CA GLN A 450 -3.40 -6.39 -4.34
C GLN A 450 -2.96 -6.20 -2.88
N LEU A 451 -1.68 -6.13 -2.57
CA LEU A 451 -1.21 -6.01 -1.19
C LEU A 451 -1.80 -4.82 -0.43
N PRO A 452 -1.89 -3.59 -1.00
CA PRO A 452 -2.57 -2.48 -0.34
C PRO A 452 -4.05 -2.77 -0.05
N GLN A 453 -4.72 -3.59 -0.88
CA GLN A 453 -6.14 -3.92 -0.74
C GLN A 453 -6.41 -4.72 0.53
N LEU A 454 -5.45 -5.54 0.97
CA LEU A 454 -5.56 -6.34 2.21
C LEU A 454 -5.72 -5.45 3.45
N SER A 455 -5.27 -4.21 3.41
CA SER A 455 -5.38 -3.24 4.51
C SER A 455 -6.47 -2.19 4.30
N LEU A 456 -6.59 -1.62 3.09
CA LEU A 456 -7.45 -0.47 2.82
C LEU A 456 -8.93 -0.85 2.69
N ILE A 457 -9.24 -1.93 1.95
CA ILE A 457 -10.64 -2.36 1.72
C ILE A 457 -11.33 -2.80 3.01
N PRO A 458 -10.72 -3.62 3.91
CA PRO A 458 -11.38 -3.97 5.17
C PRO A 458 -11.73 -2.76 6.05
N VAL A 459 -10.85 -1.74 6.10
CA VAL A 459 -11.15 -0.50 6.82
C VAL A 459 -12.32 0.23 6.18
N ALA A 460 -12.33 0.40 4.86
CA ALA A 460 -13.39 1.06 4.12
C ALA A 460 -14.74 0.32 4.30
N ALA A 461 -14.74 -1.02 4.17
CA ALA A 461 -15.91 -1.86 4.28
C ALA A 461 -16.56 -1.79 5.67
N VAL A 462 -15.75 -1.91 6.73
CA VAL A 462 -16.26 -1.85 8.12
C VAL A 462 -16.81 -0.46 8.44
N LEU A 463 -16.16 0.62 8.00
CA LEU A 463 -16.66 1.98 8.15
C LEU A 463 -17.97 2.17 7.34
N GLY A 464 -18.04 1.64 6.12
CA GLY A 464 -19.24 1.65 5.30
C GLY A 464 -20.41 0.91 5.93
N ALA A 465 -20.18 -0.29 6.44
CA ALA A 465 -21.17 -1.06 7.19
C ALA A 465 -21.71 -0.30 8.42
N ALA A 466 -20.83 0.34 9.16
CA ALA A 466 -21.19 1.14 10.31
C ALA A 466 -22.04 2.38 9.94
N LEU A 467 -21.79 2.99 8.79
CA LEU A 467 -22.59 4.10 8.24
C LEU A 467 -23.99 3.63 7.79
N LEU A 468 -24.13 2.41 7.27
CA LEU A 468 -25.40 1.80 6.91
C LEU A 468 -26.27 1.51 8.15
N GLY A 469 -25.65 0.97 9.20
CA GLY A 469 -26.35 0.46 10.40
C GLY A 469 -26.88 1.51 11.37
N ASN A 470 -26.97 2.81 11.03
CA ASN A 470 -27.36 3.89 11.94
C ASN A 470 -26.56 3.93 13.26
N GLY A 471 -25.41 3.27 13.32
CA GLY A 471 -24.52 3.25 14.48
C GLY A 471 -24.05 4.67 14.78
N ARG A 472 -24.42 5.20 15.95
CA ARG A 472 -23.76 6.38 16.51
C ARG A 472 -22.32 5.97 16.79
N LEU A 473 -21.45 6.16 15.80
CA LEU A 473 -20.01 6.00 15.95
C LEU A 473 -19.52 7.10 16.90
N THR A 474 -19.55 6.79 18.19
CA THR A 474 -19.00 7.67 19.23
C THR A 474 -17.49 7.46 19.24
N ALA A 475 -16.76 8.48 18.81
CA ALA A 475 -15.32 8.50 19.05
C ALA A 475 -15.09 8.36 20.56
N VAL A 476 -14.26 7.39 20.93
CA VAL A 476 -13.89 7.13 22.32
C VAL A 476 -13.27 8.41 22.90
N ARG A 477 -13.96 9.03 23.88
CA ARG A 477 -13.39 10.11 24.67
C ARG A 477 -12.24 9.50 25.45
N THR A 478 -11.03 9.84 25.10
CA THR A 478 -9.89 9.63 25.98
C THR A 478 -10.14 10.48 27.22
N SER A 479 -10.45 9.87 28.35
CA SER A 479 -10.49 10.53 29.64
C SER A 479 -9.07 10.83 30.08
N THR A 480 -8.50 11.90 29.56
CA THR A 480 -7.39 12.57 30.23
C THR A 480 -7.99 13.24 31.47
N GLY A 481 -7.60 12.78 32.64
CA GLY A 481 -8.08 13.24 33.91
C GLY A 481 -7.92 14.75 34.06
N GLY A 482 -9.05 15.42 34.10
CA GLY A 482 -9.22 16.77 34.58
C GLY A 482 -10.38 16.72 35.55
N THR A 483 -10.07 16.63 36.85
CA THR A 483 -11.01 16.85 37.95
C THR A 483 -11.47 18.29 37.92
N ALA A 484 -12.47 18.57 37.07
CA ALA A 484 -13.20 19.83 37.18
C ALA A 484 -14.11 19.71 38.41
N ARG A 485 -13.68 20.29 39.50
CA ARG A 485 -14.45 20.54 40.73
C ARG A 485 -15.75 21.27 40.34
N ARG A 486 -16.88 20.53 40.33
CA ARG A 486 -18.20 21.14 40.27
C ARG A 486 -18.44 21.94 41.54
N THR A 487 -18.27 23.25 41.51
CA THR A 487 -18.83 24.18 42.49
C THR A 487 -20.34 24.22 42.26
N ARG A 488 -21.10 23.72 43.23
CA ARG A 488 -22.55 23.89 43.31
C ARG A 488 -22.81 25.37 43.60
N PRO A 489 -23.79 26.04 42.94
CA PRO A 489 -24.27 27.33 43.41
C PRO A 489 -25.13 27.11 44.66
N ALA A 490 -24.84 27.84 45.69
CA ALA A 490 -25.63 27.90 46.92
C ALA A 490 -27.00 28.54 46.64
N SER A 491 -28.06 27.83 47.00
CA SER A 491 -29.44 28.33 46.99
C SER A 491 -29.61 29.34 48.09
N ALA A 492 -29.76 30.63 47.74
CA ALA A 492 -30.26 31.65 48.66
C ALA A 492 -31.77 31.44 48.87
N ARG A 493 -32.14 31.16 50.13
CA ARG A 493 -33.52 31.27 50.60
C ARG A 493 -33.82 32.73 50.85
N SER A 494 -34.78 33.28 50.13
CA SER A 494 -35.40 34.55 50.45
C SER A 494 -36.50 34.35 51.50
N GLY A 495 -36.37 34.96 52.66
CA GLY A 495 -37.45 35.10 53.64
C GLY A 495 -38.35 36.26 53.27
N LEU A 496 -39.63 35.99 53.45
CA LEU A 496 -40.75 36.92 53.41
C LEU A 496 -40.67 38.01 54.44
N GLN A 497 -41.05 39.22 54.12
CA GLN A 497 -41.88 40.14 54.96
C GLN A 497 -42.41 41.29 54.08
N GLY A 498 -43.74 41.40 53.98
CA GLY A 498 -44.47 42.57 53.51
C GLY A 498 -44.91 43.38 54.74
N PRO A 499 -45.98 44.25 54.67
CA PRO A 499 -46.06 45.50 53.94
C PRO A 499 -46.29 46.70 54.86
N ALA A 500 -46.23 47.98 54.47
CA ALA A 500 -47.06 49.07 54.87
C ALA A 500 -46.67 50.41 54.16
N ALA A 501 -47.65 50.93 53.46
CA ALA A 501 -48.34 52.22 53.57
C ALA A 501 -47.42 53.52 53.60
N ARG A 502 -47.44 54.26 52.59
CA ARG A 502 -48.10 55.58 52.33
C ARG A 502 -47.68 56.07 50.95
#